data_1c68d4bfb115484552757747bc50930c
#
_entry.id   1c68d4bfb115484552757747bc50930c
#
_cell.length_a   1.000
_cell.length_b   1.000
_cell.length_c   1.000
_cell.angle_alpha   90.00
_cell.angle_beta   90.00
_cell.angle_gamma   90.00
#
_symmetry.space_group_name_H-M   'P 1'
#
loop_
_entity.id
_entity.type
_entity.pdbx_description
1 polymer ?
#
loop_
_entity_poly.entity_id
_entity_poly.type
_entity_poly.pdbx_seq_one_letter_code
_entity_poly.pdbx_strand_id
1 'polypeptide(L)'
;GGDELLGRRAFWYGNFFPDMRAWDKLDANRKRGAGGKSVFIQFPDSELSAHMSVFAAQTYKKAHRHGPGRVIVIPAGEGYSVMWEEGKEKIVVPWHECSVFVPPNRWFHQHFNAGGQPARYLALHPPMQFHGHAEKIEDRAKDQIEYPDEDRWIRQKFDSELAKRSLKSLMPDQA
;
A
#
# COMPACT_ATOMS: atom_id res chain seq x y z
N GLY A 1 -22.17 9.66 -16.03
CA GLY A 1 -20.89 10.24 -16.33
C GLY A 1 -19.83 10.22 -15.25
N GLY A 2 -20.11 9.94 -13.96
CA GLY A 2 -19.10 9.95 -12.91
C GLY A 2 -18.20 8.70 -12.87
N ASP A 3 -18.71 7.56 -13.27
CA ASP A 3 -18.03 6.28 -13.18
C ASP A 3 -16.85 6.11 -14.16
N GLU A 4 -16.88 6.80 -15.28
CA GLU A 4 -15.79 6.77 -16.28
C GLU A 4 -14.57 7.59 -15.83
N LEU A 5 -14.80 8.71 -15.14
CA LEU A 5 -13.74 9.61 -14.63
C LEU A 5 -13.04 9.05 -13.38
N LEU A 6 -13.76 8.31 -12.53
CA LEU A 6 -13.25 7.79 -11.28
C LEU A 6 -12.76 6.34 -11.40
N GLY A 7 -12.98 5.70 -12.56
CA GLY A 7 -12.74 4.29 -12.79
C GLY A 7 -13.36 3.48 -11.64
N ARG A 8 -14.03 2.44 -11.80
CA ARG A 8 -14.73 1.59 -10.82
C ARG A 8 -14.00 1.45 -9.47
N ARG A 9 -14.02 2.48 -8.65
CA ARG A 9 -13.39 2.52 -7.33
C ARG A 9 -14.45 2.72 -6.26
N ALA A 10 -14.36 1.99 -5.14
CA ALA A 10 -15.19 2.27 -3.99
C ALA A 10 -14.81 3.61 -3.37
N PHE A 11 -15.81 4.46 -3.13
CA PHE A 11 -15.66 5.73 -2.44
C PHE A 11 -16.56 5.78 -1.22
N TRP A 12 -16.00 6.29 -0.14
CA TRP A 12 -16.76 6.75 1.01
C TRP A 12 -16.72 8.28 1.06
N TYR A 13 -17.89 8.88 1.24
CA TYR A 13 -18.03 10.32 1.39
C TYR A 13 -18.74 10.63 2.71
N GLY A 14 -18.04 11.21 3.68
CA GLY A 14 -18.56 11.52 5.01
C GLY A 14 -17.46 11.82 6.02
N ASN A 15 -17.80 12.51 7.09
CA ASN A 15 -16.85 12.95 8.13
C ASN A 15 -16.69 11.95 9.29
N PHE A 16 -17.38 10.81 9.23
CA PHE A 16 -17.32 9.79 10.26
C PHE A 16 -17.12 8.41 9.65
N PHE A 17 -16.10 7.72 10.13
CA PHE A 17 -15.72 6.38 9.71
C PHE A 17 -15.66 5.50 10.98
N PRO A 18 -16.72 4.76 11.30
CA PRO A 18 -16.94 4.21 12.66
C PRO A 18 -15.98 3.10 13.06
N ASP A 19 -15.55 2.27 12.13
CA ASP A 19 -14.64 1.16 12.41
C ASP A 19 -13.78 0.81 11.20
N MET A 20 -12.49 1.10 11.30
CA MET A 20 -11.52 0.81 10.25
C MET A 20 -11.33 -0.70 9.99
N ARG A 21 -11.63 -1.56 10.95
CA ARG A 21 -11.48 -3.02 10.83
C ARG A 21 -12.67 -3.69 10.18
N ALA A 22 -13.85 -3.12 10.30
CA ALA A 22 -15.11 -3.69 9.83
C ALA A 22 -15.46 -3.33 8.38
N TRP A 23 -14.69 -2.47 7.74
CA TRP A 23 -14.99 -2.03 6.39
C TRP A 23 -14.68 -3.12 5.35
N ASP A 24 -15.72 -3.61 4.68
CA ASP A 24 -15.67 -4.71 3.72
C ASP A 24 -16.10 -4.34 2.29
N LYS A 25 -16.64 -3.14 2.08
CA LYS A 25 -17.05 -2.63 0.76
C LYS A 25 -15.86 -2.03 0.02
N LEU A 26 -15.04 -2.90 -0.53
CA LEU A 26 -13.77 -2.57 -1.15
C LEU A 26 -13.75 -3.07 -2.59
N ASP A 27 -13.22 -2.26 -3.51
CA ASP A 27 -12.96 -2.67 -4.88
C ASP A 27 -11.53 -3.16 -5.08
N ALA A 28 -11.37 -4.05 -6.06
CA ALA A 28 -10.06 -4.59 -6.44
C ALA A 28 -9.12 -3.47 -6.91
N ASN A 29 -7.93 -3.42 -6.33
CA ASN A 29 -6.85 -2.52 -6.73
C ASN A 29 -5.71 -3.31 -7.41
N ARG A 30 -5.92 -3.70 -8.65
CA ARG A 30 -4.99 -4.54 -9.42
C ARG A 30 -3.65 -3.87 -9.69
N LYS A 31 -3.62 -2.55 -9.75
CA LYS A 31 -2.40 -1.79 -10.07
C LYS A 31 -1.26 -2.08 -9.08
N ARG A 32 -1.57 -2.29 -7.82
CA ARG A 32 -0.59 -2.49 -6.73
C ARG A 32 -0.27 -3.96 -6.43
N GLY A 33 -0.89 -4.89 -7.12
CA GLY A 33 -0.66 -6.33 -6.93
C GLY A 33 -1.27 -6.91 -5.65
N ALA A 34 -0.86 -8.12 -5.28
CA ALA A 34 -1.25 -8.85 -4.07
C ALA A 34 -2.77 -9.07 -3.90
N GLY A 35 -3.56 -9.07 -4.97
CA GLY A 35 -5.01 -9.16 -4.88
C GLY A 35 -5.65 -8.06 -4.02
N GLY A 36 -4.97 -6.93 -3.87
CA GLY A 36 -5.36 -5.84 -2.98
C GLY A 36 -6.71 -5.24 -3.34
N LYS A 37 -7.45 -4.85 -2.29
CA LYS A 37 -8.72 -4.11 -2.39
C LYS A 37 -8.58 -2.78 -1.69
N SER A 38 -9.33 -1.78 -2.10
CA SER A 38 -9.27 -0.46 -1.48
C SER A 38 -10.60 0.28 -1.54
N VAL A 39 -10.79 1.22 -0.61
CA VAL A 39 -11.83 2.25 -0.62
C VAL A 39 -11.16 3.60 -0.44
N PHE A 40 -11.56 4.58 -1.22
CA PHE A 40 -11.14 5.96 -1.05
C PHE A 40 -12.13 6.69 -0.13
N ILE A 41 -11.60 7.52 0.75
CA ILE A 41 -12.37 8.24 1.76
C ILE A 41 -12.17 9.73 1.51
N GLN A 42 -13.29 10.43 1.28
CA GLN A 42 -13.34 11.87 1.12
C GLN A 42 -14.11 12.46 2.29
N PHE A 43 -13.50 13.41 2.98
CA PHE A 43 -14.13 14.13 4.08
C PHE A 43 -14.71 15.45 3.57
N PRO A 44 -16.06 15.65 3.60
CA PRO A 44 -16.68 16.91 3.22
C PRO A 44 -16.10 18.09 4.01
N ASP A 45 -15.94 19.22 3.34
CA ASP A 45 -15.39 20.46 3.91
C ASP A 45 -14.00 20.30 4.55
N SER A 46 -13.19 19.36 4.02
CA SER A 46 -11.82 19.11 4.46
C SER A 46 -10.90 18.92 3.26
N GLU A 47 -9.68 19.42 3.38
CA GLU A 47 -8.62 19.17 2.40
C GLU A 47 -7.96 17.78 2.63
N LEU A 48 -8.26 17.13 3.75
CA LEU A 48 -7.75 15.79 4.04
C LEU A 48 -8.58 14.75 3.30
N SER A 49 -7.91 13.70 2.88
CA SER A 49 -8.54 12.49 2.37
C SER A 49 -7.80 11.27 2.88
N ALA A 50 -8.34 10.09 2.62
CA ALA A 50 -7.71 8.86 3.02
C ALA A 50 -8.00 7.74 2.01
N HIS A 51 -7.31 6.62 2.13
CA HIS A 51 -7.79 5.36 1.58
C HIS A 51 -7.49 4.22 2.55
N MET A 52 -8.41 3.28 2.61
CA MET A 52 -8.22 2.00 3.28
C MET A 52 -7.81 0.97 2.23
N SER A 53 -6.80 0.19 2.54
CA SER A 53 -6.35 -0.90 1.68
C SER A 53 -6.30 -2.20 2.46
N VAL A 54 -6.73 -3.29 1.81
CA VAL A 54 -6.67 -4.65 2.37
C VAL A 54 -5.93 -5.54 1.38
N PHE A 55 -5.06 -6.39 1.87
CA PHE A 55 -4.39 -7.39 1.04
C PHE A 55 -4.20 -8.72 1.78
N ALA A 56 -4.14 -9.80 1.00
CA ALA A 56 -4.18 -11.15 1.51
C ALA A 56 -2.97 -11.50 2.38
N ALA A 57 -3.17 -12.45 3.29
CA ALA A 57 -2.09 -13.06 4.05
C ALA A 57 -1.00 -13.60 3.12
N GLN A 58 0.25 -13.54 3.57
CA GLN A 58 1.39 -14.15 2.88
C GLN A 58 1.60 -13.61 1.46
N THR A 59 1.23 -12.34 1.24
CA THR A 59 1.45 -11.61 -0.02
C THR A 59 2.10 -10.26 0.24
N TYR A 60 2.64 -9.65 -0.81
CA TYR A 60 3.16 -8.29 -0.74
C TYR A 60 2.81 -7.49 -1.99
N LYS A 61 2.78 -6.18 -1.84
CA LYS A 61 2.43 -5.24 -2.91
C LYS A 61 3.63 -4.88 -3.75
N LYS A 62 3.39 -4.37 -4.96
CA LYS A 62 4.44 -3.79 -5.81
C LYS A 62 5.03 -2.56 -5.15
N ALA A 63 6.35 -2.39 -5.28
CA ALA A 63 7.02 -1.19 -4.87
C ALA A 63 6.56 0.00 -5.69
N HIS A 64 6.35 1.13 -5.05
CA HIS A 64 6.02 2.37 -5.73
C HIS A 64 6.47 3.56 -4.91
N ARG A 65 6.52 4.72 -5.55
CA ARG A 65 6.84 6.00 -4.90
C ARG A 65 5.85 7.08 -5.29
N HIS A 66 5.69 8.01 -4.43
CA HIS A 66 4.95 9.25 -4.64
C HIS A 66 5.38 10.27 -3.59
N GLY A 67 4.99 11.47 -3.73
CA GLY A 67 5.06 12.51 -2.72
C GLY A 67 3.69 13.16 -2.51
N PRO A 68 3.55 14.03 -1.51
CA PRO A 68 4.25 14.00 -0.25
C PRO A 68 4.00 12.71 0.53
N GLY A 69 4.75 12.47 1.60
CA GLY A 69 4.56 11.29 2.47
C GLY A 69 3.13 11.19 3.01
N ARG A 70 2.66 9.98 3.22
CA ARG A 70 1.33 9.70 3.79
C ARG A 70 1.49 9.04 5.14
N VAL A 71 0.67 9.42 6.10
CA VAL A 71 0.63 8.72 7.38
C VAL A 71 -0.07 7.39 7.18
N ILE A 72 0.63 6.30 7.44
CA ILE A 72 0.10 4.94 7.38
C ILE A 72 -0.20 4.47 8.79
N VAL A 73 -1.42 4.03 9.02
CA VAL A 73 -1.89 3.40 10.26
C VAL A 73 -2.29 1.96 9.93
N ILE A 74 -1.95 1.02 10.80
CA ILE A 74 -2.28 -0.40 10.64
C ILE A 74 -3.46 -0.76 11.56
N PRO A 75 -4.69 -0.85 11.04
CA PRO A 75 -5.85 -1.27 11.84
C PRO A 75 -5.88 -2.77 12.14
N ALA A 76 -5.26 -3.59 11.29
CA ALA A 76 -5.22 -5.04 11.45
C ALA A 76 -4.08 -5.66 10.65
N GLY A 77 -3.50 -6.74 11.17
CA GLY A 77 -2.45 -7.51 10.52
C GLY A 77 -1.06 -7.24 11.07
N GLU A 78 -0.12 -8.01 10.58
CA GLU A 78 1.30 -7.91 10.92
C GLU A 78 2.18 -8.11 9.70
N GLY A 79 3.30 -7.44 9.67
CA GLY A 79 4.24 -7.56 8.57
C GLY A 79 5.35 -6.52 8.66
N TYR A 80 5.78 -6.04 7.53
CA TYR A 80 6.79 -4.99 7.44
C TYR A 80 6.65 -4.23 6.13
N SER A 81 7.29 -3.09 6.08
CA SER A 81 7.48 -2.33 4.84
C SER A 81 8.97 -2.20 4.56
N VAL A 82 9.32 -2.19 3.29
CA VAL A 82 10.65 -1.85 2.83
C VAL A 82 10.57 -0.49 2.18
N MET A 83 11.45 0.42 2.59
CA MET A 83 11.51 1.79 2.10
C MET A 83 12.94 2.15 1.71
N TRP A 84 13.11 2.87 0.60
CA TRP A 84 14.43 3.31 0.15
C TRP A 84 14.36 4.49 -0.80
N GLU A 85 15.36 5.33 -0.72
CA GLU A 85 15.66 6.29 -1.77
C GLU A 85 16.31 5.57 -2.96
N GLU A 86 16.00 5.97 -4.18
CA GLU A 86 16.57 5.36 -5.38
C GLU A 86 18.11 5.35 -5.33
N GLY A 87 18.70 4.17 -5.54
CA GLY A 87 20.15 3.99 -5.47
C GLY A 87 20.76 3.92 -4.06
N LYS A 88 19.93 3.92 -3.00
CA LYS A 88 20.36 3.80 -1.61
C LYS A 88 19.95 2.47 -0.99
N GLU A 89 20.44 2.22 0.21
CA GLU A 89 20.09 1.03 0.99
C GLU A 89 18.61 0.96 1.35
N LYS A 90 18.11 -0.24 1.43
CA LYS A 90 16.72 -0.52 1.81
C LYS A 90 16.57 -0.57 3.33
N ILE A 91 15.59 0.13 3.86
CA ILE A 91 15.24 0.16 5.28
C ILE A 91 14.01 -0.72 5.49
N VAL A 92 14.06 -1.62 6.47
CA VAL A 92 12.96 -2.49 6.86
C VAL A 92 12.27 -1.91 8.09
N VAL A 93 10.97 -1.67 7.98
CA VAL A 93 10.13 -1.14 9.05
C VAL A 93 9.08 -2.19 9.41
N PRO A 94 9.23 -2.91 10.53
CA PRO A 94 8.22 -3.85 10.98
C PRO A 94 6.98 -3.10 11.47
N TRP A 95 5.81 -3.71 11.28
CA TRP A 95 4.55 -3.17 11.78
C TRP A 95 3.59 -4.28 12.23
N HIS A 96 2.70 -3.91 13.10
CA HIS A 96 1.59 -4.71 13.61
C HIS A 96 0.37 -3.80 13.83
N GLU A 97 -0.72 -4.35 14.33
CA GLU A 97 -1.91 -3.56 14.70
C GLU A 97 -1.51 -2.36 15.59
N CYS A 98 -2.05 -1.20 15.28
CA CYS A 98 -1.75 0.11 15.91
C CYS A 98 -0.39 0.71 15.56
N SER A 99 0.40 0.13 14.68
CA SER A 99 1.61 0.80 14.18
C SER A 99 1.24 2.02 13.31
N VAL A 100 2.09 3.04 13.40
CA VAL A 100 2.02 4.26 12.57
C VAL A 100 3.40 4.51 11.98
N PHE A 101 3.48 4.76 10.69
CA PHE A 101 4.71 5.12 10.01
C PHE A 101 4.44 5.98 8.77
N VAL A 102 5.48 6.66 8.30
CA VAL A 102 5.39 7.55 7.12
C VAL A 102 6.50 7.19 6.14
N PRO A 103 6.18 6.65 4.95
CA PRO A 103 7.16 6.57 3.87
C PRO A 103 7.64 7.98 3.51
N PRO A 104 8.96 8.25 3.47
CA PRO A 104 9.46 9.56 3.13
C PRO A 104 9.05 10.00 1.71
N ASN A 105 9.05 11.32 1.49
CA ASN A 105 8.71 11.92 0.21
C ASN A 105 9.55 11.33 -0.93
N ARG A 106 8.87 10.81 -1.96
CA ARG A 106 9.48 10.24 -3.17
C ARG A 106 10.36 8.99 -2.96
N TRP A 107 10.38 8.41 -1.77
CA TRP A 107 11.05 7.13 -1.56
C TRP A 107 10.17 6.00 -2.12
N PHE A 108 10.80 4.99 -2.70
CA PHE A 108 10.12 3.73 -2.95
C PHE A 108 9.70 3.10 -1.63
N HIS A 109 8.51 2.55 -1.63
CA HIS A 109 8.00 1.79 -0.49
C HIS A 109 7.15 0.62 -0.96
N GLN A 110 7.17 -0.44 -0.18
CA GLN A 110 6.53 -1.71 -0.48
C GLN A 110 6.05 -2.35 0.82
N HIS A 111 4.83 -2.88 0.83
CA HIS A 111 4.19 -3.42 2.03
C HIS A 111 4.04 -4.93 1.93
N PHE A 112 4.44 -5.63 2.99
CA PHE A 112 4.52 -7.09 3.08
C PHE A 112 3.63 -7.58 4.22
N ASN A 113 2.61 -8.39 3.91
CA ASN A 113 1.82 -9.08 4.90
C ASN A 113 2.51 -10.42 5.25
N ALA A 114 3.25 -10.44 6.33
CA ALA A 114 3.96 -11.63 6.81
C ALA A 114 3.13 -12.46 7.80
N GLY A 115 1.88 -12.10 8.02
CA GLY A 115 0.96 -12.81 8.89
C GLY A 115 0.09 -13.83 8.15
N GLY A 116 -0.64 -14.63 8.95
CA GLY A 116 -1.60 -15.63 8.46
C GLY A 116 -3.01 -15.10 8.22
N GLN A 117 -3.23 -13.80 8.35
CA GLN A 117 -4.52 -13.14 8.19
C GLN A 117 -4.39 -11.94 7.22
N PRO A 118 -5.48 -11.51 6.57
CA PRO A 118 -5.45 -10.28 5.78
C PRO A 118 -4.97 -9.10 6.60
N ALA A 119 -4.17 -8.23 5.98
CA ALA A 119 -3.70 -6.98 6.58
C ALA A 119 -4.47 -5.79 6.02
N ARG A 120 -4.68 -4.80 6.86
CA ARG A 120 -5.27 -3.51 6.50
C ARG A 120 -4.28 -2.39 6.79
N TYR A 121 -4.27 -1.37 5.95
CA TYR A 121 -3.68 -0.10 6.29
C TYR A 121 -4.59 1.05 5.87
N LEU A 122 -4.65 2.07 6.73
CA LEU A 122 -5.26 3.36 6.45
C LEU A 122 -4.16 4.35 6.09
N ALA A 123 -4.22 4.91 4.90
CA ALA A 123 -3.31 5.97 4.48
C ALA A 123 -4.04 7.31 4.55
N LEU A 124 -3.57 8.20 5.41
CA LEU A 124 -4.04 9.57 5.52
C LEU A 124 -3.26 10.44 4.54
N HIS A 125 -3.98 11.12 3.67
CA HIS A 125 -3.39 11.96 2.62
C HIS A 125 -3.37 13.41 3.05
N PRO A 126 -2.21 14.09 2.99
CA PRO A 126 -2.14 15.52 3.17
C PRO A 126 -2.81 16.24 1.98
N PRO A 127 -3.13 17.54 2.11
CA PRO A 127 -3.54 18.36 1.00
C PRO A 127 -2.57 18.27 -0.19
N MET A 128 -3.08 18.45 -1.39
CA MET A 128 -2.27 18.50 -2.62
C MET A 128 -1.49 17.22 -2.96
N GLN A 129 -1.99 16.07 -2.55
CA GLN A 129 -1.39 14.76 -2.83
C GLN A 129 -1.13 14.50 -4.34
N PHE A 130 -1.81 15.20 -5.23
CA PHE A 130 -1.64 15.06 -6.68
C PHE A 130 -0.28 15.55 -7.17
N HIS A 131 0.37 16.43 -6.46
CA HIS A 131 1.73 16.90 -6.77
C HIS A 131 2.82 15.87 -6.44
N GLY A 132 2.45 14.74 -5.89
CA GLY A 132 3.39 13.69 -5.51
C GLY A 132 3.81 12.75 -6.63
N HIS A 133 3.21 12.85 -7.81
CA HIS A 133 3.59 12.04 -8.98
C HIS A 133 4.52 12.82 -9.91
N ALA A 134 5.23 12.10 -10.77
CA ALA A 134 5.99 12.73 -11.84
C ALA A 134 5.06 13.60 -12.71
N GLU A 135 5.54 14.78 -13.12
CA GLU A 135 4.78 15.74 -13.90
C GLU A 135 4.33 15.14 -15.23
N LYS A 136 5.25 14.45 -15.92
CA LYS A 136 4.97 13.79 -17.19
C LYS A 136 4.36 12.41 -16.96
N ILE A 137 3.30 12.10 -17.71
CA ILE A 137 2.59 10.81 -17.62
C ILE A 137 3.52 9.63 -17.92
N GLU A 138 4.40 9.77 -18.89
CA GLU A 138 5.41 8.77 -19.28
C GLU A 138 6.39 8.42 -18.15
N ASP A 139 6.71 9.40 -17.29
CA ASP A 139 7.60 9.19 -16.15
C ASP A 139 6.90 8.54 -14.96
N ARG A 140 5.57 8.53 -14.93
CA ARG A 140 4.79 7.86 -13.87
C ARG A 140 4.95 6.34 -13.88
N ALA A 141 5.30 5.75 -15.01
CA ALA A 141 5.64 4.33 -15.08
C ALA A 141 6.88 4.01 -14.24
N LYS A 142 7.83 4.94 -14.14
CA LYS A 142 9.05 4.83 -13.32
C LYS A 142 8.79 4.96 -11.81
N ASP A 143 7.57 5.32 -11.42
CA ASP A 143 7.16 5.43 -10.02
C ASP A 143 6.64 4.10 -9.44
N GLN A 144 6.67 3.02 -10.21
CA GLN A 144 6.33 1.68 -9.76
C GLN A 144 7.32 0.66 -10.32
N ILE A 145 7.70 -0.31 -9.49
CA ILE A 145 8.55 -1.45 -9.87
C ILE A 145 7.65 -2.67 -9.98
N GLU A 146 7.64 -3.30 -11.15
CA GLU A 146 6.91 -4.52 -11.39
C GLU A 146 7.62 -5.72 -10.75
N TYR A 147 6.91 -6.78 -10.41
CA TYR A 147 7.50 -7.94 -9.74
C TYR A 147 8.68 -8.58 -10.49
N PRO A 148 8.68 -8.70 -11.83
CA PRO A 148 9.84 -9.22 -12.54
C PRO A 148 11.08 -8.32 -12.47
N ASP A 149 10.90 -7.02 -12.20
CA ASP A 149 11.95 -6.01 -12.18
C ASP A 149 12.46 -5.72 -10.76
N GLU A 150 11.85 -6.36 -9.74
CA GLU A 150 12.26 -6.13 -8.36
C GLU A 150 13.59 -6.81 -8.03
N ASP A 151 14.33 -6.22 -7.09
CA ASP A 151 15.54 -6.82 -6.55
C ASP A 151 15.22 -8.19 -5.93
N ARG A 152 15.98 -9.22 -6.31
CA ARG A 152 15.82 -10.60 -5.80
C ARG A 152 15.84 -10.68 -4.28
N TRP A 153 16.57 -9.79 -3.62
CA TRP A 153 16.60 -9.68 -2.16
C TRP A 153 15.20 -9.49 -1.56
N ILE A 154 14.30 -8.78 -2.25
CA ILE A 154 12.92 -8.53 -1.80
C ILE A 154 12.19 -9.85 -1.57
N ARG A 155 12.20 -10.73 -2.57
CA ARG A 155 11.53 -12.04 -2.48
C ARG A 155 12.18 -12.95 -1.44
N GLN A 156 13.51 -13.01 -1.45
CA GLN A 156 14.27 -13.81 -0.49
C GLN A 156 14.01 -13.39 0.95
N LYS A 157 13.97 -12.08 1.21
CA LYS A 157 13.62 -11.56 2.54
C LYS A 157 12.20 -11.96 2.94
N PHE A 158 11.24 -11.82 2.04
CA PHE A 158 9.86 -12.19 2.32
C PHE A 158 9.72 -13.67 2.67
N ASP A 159 10.29 -14.55 1.89
CA ASP A 159 10.27 -15.99 2.13
C ASP A 159 10.95 -16.34 3.47
N SER A 160 12.05 -15.67 3.80
CA SER A 160 12.74 -15.82 5.09
C SER A 160 11.87 -15.37 6.28
N GLU A 161 11.17 -14.25 6.16
CA GLU A 161 10.27 -13.75 7.22
C GLU A 161 9.05 -14.66 7.41
N LEU A 162 8.50 -15.21 6.34
CA LEU A 162 7.42 -16.19 6.42
C LEU A 162 7.89 -17.52 7.06
N ALA A 163 9.07 -17.99 6.68
CA ALA A 163 9.64 -19.22 7.24
C ALA A 163 9.80 -19.16 8.77
N LYS A 164 10.18 -18.02 9.34
CA LYS A 164 10.23 -17.79 10.79
C LYS A 164 8.88 -18.00 11.49
N ARG A 165 7.78 -17.88 10.74
CA ARG A 165 6.40 -18.04 11.21
C ARG A 165 5.77 -19.36 10.78
N SER A 166 6.57 -20.28 10.21
CA SER A 166 6.10 -21.54 9.61
C SER A 166 5.05 -21.32 8.50
N LEU A 167 5.15 -20.20 7.79
CA LEU A 167 4.30 -19.82 6.67
C LEU A 167 5.07 -19.89 5.34
N LYS A 168 4.34 -19.90 4.24
CA LYS A 168 4.89 -19.90 2.87
C LYS A 168 4.28 -18.73 2.06
N SER A 169 5.03 -18.23 1.11
CA SER A 169 4.54 -17.21 0.18
C SER A 169 3.35 -17.73 -0.63
N LEU A 170 2.32 -16.91 -0.74
CA LEU A 170 1.18 -17.09 -1.64
C LEU A 170 1.28 -16.18 -2.87
N MET A 171 2.44 -15.54 -3.05
CA MET A 171 2.71 -14.81 -4.30
C MET A 171 2.84 -15.81 -5.46
N PRO A 172 2.34 -15.46 -6.65
CA PRO A 172 2.54 -16.28 -7.82
C PRO A 172 4.03 -16.45 -8.12
N ASP A 173 4.38 -17.59 -8.68
CA ASP A 173 5.74 -17.80 -9.18
C ASP A 173 6.04 -16.76 -10.25
N GLN A 174 7.22 -16.18 -10.15
CA GLN A 174 7.71 -15.28 -11.20
C GLN A 174 8.19 -16.19 -12.35
N ALA A 175 7.40 -16.24 -13.39
CA ALA A 175 7.78 -16.91 -14.64
C ALA A 175 8.84 -16.08 -15.38
#